data_f2756d0f8517fce531b8997a5ed9ddcc
#
_entry.id   f2756d0f8517fce531b8997a5ed9ddcc
#
_cell.length_a   1.000
_cell.length_b   1.000
_cell.length_c   1.000
_cell.angle_alpha   90.00
_cell.angle_beta   90.00
_cell.angle_gamma   90.00
#
_symmetry.space_group_name_H-M   'P 1'
#
loop_
_entity.id
_entity.type
_entity.pdbx_description
1 polymer ?
#
loop_
_entity_poly.entity_id
_entity_poly.type
_entity_poly.pdbx_seq_one_letter_code
_entity_poly.pdbx_strand_id
1 'polypeptide(L)' 'MTHTKALIDAQIVFEEPLNDKETIDALLHIDAKMYSNMGTDTTKAEKESVRRASAFIYRLIKGIDSEKGQKFLLGMGLTK' A
#
# COMPACT_ATOMS: atom_id res chain seq x y z
N MET A 1 -16.07 -0.23 0.56
CA MET A 1 -15.14 0.46 -0.24
C MET A 1 -13.71 0.04 0.04
N THR A 2 -13.00 -0.10 -0.96
CA THR A 2 -11.78 -0.87 -0.95
C THR A 2 -10.57 -0.20 -0.27
N HIS A 3 -10.41 1.12 -0.42
CA HIS A 3 -9.21 1.75 0.14
C HIS A 3 -9.22 1.77 1.68
N THR A 4 -10.38 1.97 2.29
CA THR A 4 -10.47 1.95 3.75
C THR A 4 -10.14 0.56 4.29
N LYS A 5 -10.67 -0.48 3.63
CA LYS A 5 -10.37 -1.84 4.01
C LYS A 5 -8.89 -2.15 3.83
N ALA A 6 -8.28 -1.64 2.76
CA ALA A 6 -6.86 -1.84 2.52
C ALA A 6 -6.00 -1.25 3.63
N LEU A 7 -6.37 -0.06 4.12
CA LEU A 7 -5.65 0.56 5.23
C LEU A 7 -5.76 -0.26 6.50
N ILE A 8 -6.95 -0.78 6.80
CA ILE A 8 -7.18 -1.61 7.97
C ILE A 8 -6.38 -2.91 7.84
N ASP A 9 -6.47 -3.57 6.69
CA ASP A 9 -5.76 -4.82 6.45
C ASP A 9 -4.25 -4.62 6.53
N ALA A 10 -3.73 -3.53 5.99
CA ALA A 10 -2.31 -3.24 6.04
C ALA A 10 -1.83 -3.07 7.48
N GLN A 11 -2.62 -2.39 8.29
CA GLN A 11 -2.27 -2.19 9.68
C GLN A 11 -2.28 -3.50 10.46
N ILE A 12 -3.28 -4.34 10.22
CA ILE A 12 -3.36 -5.66 10.85
C ILE A 12 -2.15 -6.50 10.49
N VAL A 13 -1.80 -6.54 9.21
CA VAL A 13 -0.64 -7.29 8.73
C VAL A 13 0.64 -6.77 9.39
N PHE A 14 0.78 -5.45 9.45
CA PHE A 14 1.98 -4.84 10.03
C PHE A 14 2.16 -5.19 11.50
N GLU A 15 1.07 -5.41 12.22
CA GLU A 15 1.10 -5.74 13.64
C GLU A 15 1.24 -7.24 13.91
N GLU A 16 1.12 -8.08 12.88
CA GLU A 16 1.24 -9.52 13.06
C GLU A 16 2.71 -9.93 13.23
N PRO A 17 2.97 -11.06 13.93
CA PRO A 17 4.34 -11.52 14.15
C PRO A 17 4.93 -12.23 12.93
N LEU A 18 4.95 -11.56 11.80
CA LEU A 18 5.55 -12.04 10.56
C LEU A 18 6.98 -11.54 10.45
N ASN A 19 7.81 -12.25 9.70
CA ASN A 19 9.14 -11.70 9.43
C ASN A 19 9.02 -10.56 8.40
N ASP A 20 10.11 -9.81 8.21
CA ASP A 20 10.08 -8.62 7.36
C ASP A 20 9.63 -8.92 5.94
N LYS A 21 10.16 -10.01 5.37
CA LYS A 21 9.82 -10.38 3.99
C LYS A 21 8.34 -10.73 3.86
N GLU A 22 7.82 -11.50 4.80
CA GLU A 22 6.41 -11.89 4.78
C GLU A 22 5.50 -10.68 4.96
N THR A 23 5.89 -9.76 5.82
CA THR A 23 5.12 -8.54 6.04
C THR A 23 5.09 -7.69 4.77
N ILE A 24 6.24 -7.51 4.13
CA ILE A 24 6.31 -6.74 2.89
C ILE A 24 5.49 -7.41 1.78
N ASP A 25 5.60 -8.72 1.63
CA ASP A 25 4.85 -9.46 0.61
C ASP A 25 3.35 -9.31 0.83
N ALA A 26 2.90 -9.41 2.07
CA ALA A 26 1.49 -9.26 2.40
C ALA A 26 1.00 -7.84 2.12
N LEU A 27 1.80 -6.84 2.46
CA LEU A 27 1.44 -5.45 2.18
C LEU A 27 1.34 -5.19 0.68
N LEU A 28 2.27 -5.72 -0.10
CA LEU A 28 2.23 -5.58 -1.55
C LEU A 28 1.04 -6.30 -2.15
N HIS A 29 0.65 -7.43 -1.58
CA HIS A 29 -0.54 -8.15 -2.03
C HIS A 29 -1.80 -7.32 -1.81
N ILE A 30 -1.91 -6.67 -0.65
CA ILE A 30 -3.04 -5.79 -0.36
C ILE A 30 -3.09 -4.63 -1.36
N ASP A 31 -1.94 -4.04 -1.65
CA ASP A 31 -1.84 -2.95 -2.61
C ASP A 31 -2.29 -3.37 -4.00
N ALA A 32 -1.81 -4.50 -4.47
CA ALA A 32 -2.18 -5.03 -5.78
C ALA A 32 -3.68 -5.33 -5.86
N LYS A 33 -4.23 -5.91 -4.80
CA LYS A 33 -5.65 -6.23 -4.75
C LYS A 33 -6.51 -4.97 -4.78
N MET A 34 -6.06 -3.93 -4.11
CA MET A 34 -6.75 -2.65 -4.10
C MET A 34 -6.84 -2.07 -5.51
N TYR A 35 -5.73 -2.09 -6.25
CA TYR A 35 -5.71 -1.60 -7.62
C TYR A 35 -6.55 -2.46 -8.55
N SER A 36 -6.54 -3.77 -8.37
CA SER A 36 -7.31 -4.67 -9.24
C SER A 36 -8.83 -4.51 -9.04
N ASN A 37 -9.23 -3.92 -7.91
CA ASN A 37 -10.65 -3.67 -7.65
C ASN A 37 -11.15 -2.35 -8.23
N MET A 38 -10.26 -1.55 -8.81
CA MET A 38 -10.67 -0.32 -9.47
C MET A 38 -11.18 -0.64 -10.86
N GLY A 39 -12.39 -0.16 -11.18
CA GLY A 39 -12.96 -0.34 -12.51
C GLY A 39 -12.66 0.84 -13.42
N THR A 40 -13.18 0.77 -14.64
CA THR A 40 -13.00 1.85 -15.62
C THR A 40 -13.77 3.11 -15.25
N ASP A 41 -14.83 2.96 -14.47
CA ASP A 41 -15.65 4.10 -14.02
C ASP A 41 -15.17 4.69 -12.70
N THR A 42 -13.96 4.35 -12.27
CA THR A 42 -13.41 4.88 -11.03
C THR A 42 -13.27 6.39 -11.12
N THR A 43 -13.83 7.09 -10.14
CA THR A 43 -13.79 8.56 -10.15
C THR A 43 -12.40 9.06 -9.80
N LYS A 44 -12.14 10.33 -10.09
CA LYS A 44 -10.88 10.95 -9.73
C LYS A 44 -10.65 10.92 -8.21
N ALA A 45 -11.70 11.16 -7.43
CA ALA A 45 -11.60 11.12 -5.98
C ALA A 45 -11.22 9.73 -5.48
N GLU A 46 -11.79 8.68 -6.08
CA GLU A 46 -11.44 7.32 -5.72
C GLU A 46 -9.99 6.99 -6.08
N LYS A 47 -9.52 7.45 -7.24
CA LYS A 47 -8.13 7.24 -7.64
C LYS A 47 -7.17 7.90 -6.65
N GLU A 48 -7.49 9.10 -6.19
CA GLU A 48 -6.67 9.78 -5.20
C GLU A 48 -6.68 9.06 -3.86
N SER A 49 -7.85 8.55 -3.45
CA SER A 49 -7.94 7.78 -2.21
C SER A 49 -7.09 6.53 -2.27
N VAL A 50 -7.15 5.81 -3.39
CA VAL A 50 -6.34 4.61 -3.59
C VAL A 50 -4.86 4.96 -3.58
N ARG A 51 -4.49 6.07 -4.23
CA ARG A 51 -3.10 6.51 -4.24
C ARG A 51 -2.58 6.82 -2.83
N ARG A 52 -3.41 7.46 -2.02
CA ARG A 52 -3.04 7.75 -0.62
C ARG A 52 -2.88 6.47 0.19
N ALA A 53 -3.77 5.51 -0.01
CA ALA A 53 -3.69 4.23 0.66
C ALA A 53 -2.42 3.49 0.24
N SER A 54 -2.10 3.51 -1.04
CA SER A 54 -0.89 2.89 -1.56
C SER A 54 0.36 3.54 -0.95
N ALA A 55 0.38 4.88 -0.86
CA ALA A 55 1.49 5.59 -0.24
C ALA A 55 1.65 5.20 1.23
N PHE A 56 0.55 5.04 1.95
CA PHE A 56 0.59 4.59 3.33
C PHE A 56 1.23 3.20 3.43
N ILE A 57 0.81 2.28 2.56
CA ILE A 57 1.38 0.93 2.52
C ILE A 57 2.90 0.99 2.26
N TYR A 58 3.31 1.80 1.30
CA TYR A 58 4.73 1.92 0.96
C TYR A 58 5.54 2.55 2.10
N ARG A 59 4.93 3.45 2.87
CA ARG A 59 5.59 4.01 4.05
C ARG A 59 5.77 2.96 5.14
N LEU A 60 4.81 2.06 5.30
CA LEU A 60 4.97 0.93 6.21
C LEU A 60 6.13 0.04 5.76
N ILE A 61 6.22 -0.23 4.46
CA ILE A 61 7.32 -1.00 3.90
C ILE A 61 8.65 -0.28 4.15
N LYS A 62 8.67 1.03 3.98
CA LYS A 62 9.88 1.83 4.24
C LYS A 62 10.34 1.71 5.69
N GLY A 63 9.43 1.56 6.63
CA GLY A 63 9.76 1.35 8.01
C GLY A 63 10.43 0.00 8.27
N ILE A 64 10.19 -0.97 7.41
CA ILE A 64 10.78 -2.31 7.52
C ILE A 64 12.06 -2.40 6.68
N ASP A 65 11.98 -1.95 5.43
CA ASP A 65 13.09 -1.96 4.48
C ASP A 65 13.10 -0.60 3.80
N SER A 66 13.95 0.28 4.30
CA SER A 66 14.01 1.67 3.87
C SER A 66 14.25 1.81 2.37
N GLU A 67 15.16 1.01 1.82
CA GLU A 67 15.51 1.09 0.41
C GLU A 67 14.35 0.65 -0.48
N LYS A 68 13.73 -0.46 -0.14
CA LYS A 68 12.60 -0.98 -0.93
C LYS A 68 11.41 -0.03 -0.90
N GLY A 69 11.06 0.46 0.30
CA GLY A 69 9.96 1.41 0.43
C GLY A 69 10.22 2.69 -0.32
N GLN A 70 11.47 3.17 -0.29
CA GLN A 70 11.85 4.38 -1.02
C GLN A 70 11.66 4.20 -2.52
N LYS A 71 12.03 3.03 -3.06
CA LYS A 71 11.84 2.74 -4.48
C LYS A 71 10.39 2.79 -4.90
N PHE A 72 9.51 2.22 -4.07
CA PHE A 72 8.07 2.26 -4.37
C PHE A 72 7.53 3.68 -4.33
N LEU A 73 7.93 4.46 -3.33
CA LEU A 73 7.48 5.84 -3.23
C LEU A 73 7.96 6.68 -4.40
N LEU A 74 9.19 6.49 -4.83
CA LEU A 74 9.72 7.18 -6.01
C LEU A 74 8.94 6.80 -7.26
N GLY A 75 8.56 5.54 -7.39
CA GLY A 75 7.76 5.08 -8.51
C GLY A 75 6.39 5.74 -8.58
N MET A 76 5.87 6.22 -7.46
CA MET A 76 4.61 6.97 -7.41
C MET A 76 4.78 8.47 -7.63
N GLY A 77 6.02 8.93 -7.78
CA GLY A 77 6.30 10.35 -7.86
C GLY A 77 6.46 11.03 -6.50
N LEU A 78 6.56 10.26 -5.44
CA LEU A 78 6.79 10.78 -4.09
C LEU A 78 8.28 10.66 -3.78
N THR A 79 8.92 11.76 -3.43
CA THR A 79 10.37 11.81 -3.27
C THR A 79 10.83 11.61 -1.83
N LYS A 80 9.92 11.46 -0.91
CA LYS A 80 10.32 11.31 0.50
C LYS A 80 9.55 10.25 1.22
#